data_c9d0e1553ec4c5805e37435a98cec4d7
#
_entry.id   c9d0e1553ec4c5805e37435a98cec4d7
#
_cell.length_a   1.000
_cell.length_b   1.000
_cell.length_c   1.000
_cell.angle_alpha   90.00
_cell.angle_beta   90.00
_cell.angle_gamma   90.00
#
_symmetry.space_group_name_H-M   'P 1'
#
loop_
_entity.id
_entity.type
_entity.pdbx_description
1 polymer ?
#
loop_
_entity_poly.entity_id
_entity_poly.type
_entity_poly.pdbx_seq_one_letter_code
_entity_poly.pdbx_strand_id
1 'polypeptide(L)'
;METALSYTVLHQQNTSFRNTGGVSQGNRSAGFQPAFYDTQNRTADVARLGDRTPAPCHLLDGVPDDWVMKRDRSGKVITVKPSIVAGFIRNGRFYTREQALRISNCQLQVRRPGARLTKCAREAGCRWRLNNFAALTSGNNQGSLEV
;
A
#
# COMPACT_ATOMS: atom_id res chain seq x y z
N MET A 1 5.35 20.09 8.40
CA MET A 1 4.12 20.37 7.61
C MET A 1 3.85 19.18 6.70
N GLU A 2 2.75 18.54 6.91
CA GLU A 2 2.32 17.50 5.99
C GLU A 2 1.81 18.14 4.70
N THR A 3 2.43 17.78 3.59
CA THR A 3 1.99 18.25 2.28
C THR A 3 0.77 17.45 1.87
N ALA A 4 -0.33 18.14 1.55
CA ALA A 4 -1.54 17.49 1.08
C ALA A 4 -1.25 16.65 -0.18
N LEU A 5 -1.77 15.44 -0.20
CA LEU A 5 -1.56 14.53 -1.32
C LEU A 5 -2.27 15.05 -2.58
N SER A 6 -1.53 15.12 -3.66
CA SER A 6 -1.98 15.55 -4.99
C SER A 6 -1.35 14.68 -6.06
N TYR A 7 -1.76 14.82 -7.32
CA TYR A 7 -1.13 14.11 -8.43
C TYR A 7 0.36 14.44 -8.56
N THR A 8 0.77 15.68 -8.29
CA THR A 8 2.19 16.07 -8.30
C THR A 8 2.96 15.31 -7.24
N VAL A 9 2.44 15.25 -6.02
CA VAL A 9 3.07 14.50 -4.90
C VAL A 9 3.13 13.01 -5.21
N LEU A 10 2.05 12.44 -5.74
CA LEU A 10 2.03 11.03 -6.17
C LEU A 10 3.08 10.75 -7.24
N HIS A 11 3.21 11.65 -8.21
CA HIS A 11 4.23 11.51 -9.26
C HIS A 11 5.65 11.55 -8.70
N GLN A 12 5.91 12.47 -7.79
CA GLN A 12 7.21 12.55 -7.10
C GLN A 12 7.51 11.28 -6.31
N GLN A 13 6.54 10.77 -5.58
CA GLN A 13 6.68 9.51 -4.84
C GLN A 13 6.92 8.32 -5.78
N ASN A 14 6.17 8.23 -6.87
CA ASN A 14 6.36 7.18 -7.87
C ASN A 14 7.76 7.25 -8.50
N THR A 15 8.28 8.44 -8.72
CA THR A 15 9.64 8.64 -9.24
C THR A 15 10.68 8.22 -8.21
N SER A 16 10.51 8.61 -6.95
CA SER A 16 11.44 8.28 -5.85
C SER A 16 11.54 6.78 -5.60
N PHE A 17 10.43 6.06 -5.73
CA PHE A 17 10.36 4.62 -5.51
C PHE A 17 10.41 3.80 -6.81
N ARG A 18 10.74 4.44 -7.91
CA ARG A 18 10.79 3.77 -9.24
C ARG A 18 11.68 2.53 -9.22
N ASN A 19 11.24 1.47 -9.88
CA ASN A 19 11.93 0.18 -9.95
C ASN A 19 12.12 -0.52 -8.59
N THR A 20 11.32 -0.17 -7.61
CA THR A 20 11.34 -0.79 -6.28
C THR A 20 9.97 -1.36 -5.91
N GLY A 21 9.90 -2.08 -4.80
CA GLY A 21 8.63 -2.54 -4.22
C GLY A 21 7.80 -1.42 -3.57
N GLY A 22 8.24 -0.17 -3.64
CA GLY A 22 7.48 1.00 -3.18
C GLY A 22 6.52 1.58 -4.22
N VAL A 23 6.44 0.99 -5.41
CA VAL A 23 5.47 1.32 -6.46
C VAL A 23 4.67 0.09 -6.87
N SER A 24 3.45 0.31 -7.37
CA SER A 24 2.52 -0.75 -7.74
C SER A 24 3.11 -1.75 -8.73
N GLN A 25 3.87 -1.27 -9.69
CA GLN A 25 4.51 -2.10 -10.70
C GLN A 25 5.53 -3.07 -10.09
N GLY A 26 6.24 -2.64 -9.05
CA GLY A 26 7.29 -3.43 -8.41
C GLY A 26 6.80 -4.39 -7.31
N ASN A 27 5.58 -4.21 -6.82
CA ASN A 27 5.06 -5.00 -5.69
C ASN A 27 3.77 -5.78 -6.00
N ARG A 28 3.22 -5.64 -7.18
CA ARG A 28 1.99 -6.34 -7.58
C ARG A 28 2.13 -7.86 -7.45
N SER A 29 3.25 -8.41 -7.85
CA SER A 29 3.54 -9.84 -7.73
C SER A 29 3.64 -10.32 -6.28
N ALA A 30 3.88 -9.41 -5.34
CA ALA A 30 3.91 -9.69 -3.91
C ALA A 30 2.52 -9.60 -3.26
N GLY A 31 1.46 -9.29 -4.03
CA GLY A 31 0.09 -9.23 -3.56
C GLY A 31 -0.33 -7.88 -3.00
N PHE A 32 0.43 -6.83 -3.21
CA PHE A 32 0.08 -5.48 -2.79
C PHE A 32 -0.88 -4.82 -3.78
N GLN A 33 -1.85 -4.10 -3.26
CA GLN A 33 -2.77 -3.26 -4.04
C GLN A 33 -2.58 -1.80 -3.66
N PRO A 34 -2.57 -0.87 -4.63
CA PRO A 34 -2.50 0.57 -4.33
C PRO A 34 -3.66 0.98 -3.42
N ALA A 35 -3.36 1.76 -2.40
CA ALA A 35 -4.34 2.18 -1.42
C ALA A 35 -3.98 3.51 -0.79
N PHE A 36 -4.94 4.10 -0.09
CA PHE A 36 -4.77 5.31 0.69
C PHE A 36 -5.19 5.05 2.12
N TYR A 37 -4.57 5.77 3.05
CA TYR A 37 -4.83 5.65 4.47
C TYR A 37 -5.09 7.02 5.09
N ASP A 38 -6.17 7.14 5.84
CA ASP A 38 -6.46 8.32 6.65
C ASP A 38 -5.88 8.14 8.05
N THR A 39 -4.85 8.92 8.36
CA THR A 39 -4.16 8.86 9.64
C THR A 39 -5.01 9.38 10.80
N GLN A 40 -5.99 10.25 10.53
CA GLN A 40 -6.91 10.78 11.55
C GLN A 40 -7.95 9.76 11.96
N ASN A 41 -8.61 9.16 10.99
CA ASN A 41 -9.68 8.18 11.24
C ASN A 41 -9.18 6.74 11.30
N ARG A 42 -7.91 6.51 10.99
CA ARG A 42 -7.27 5.19 10.96
C ARG A 42 -7.99 4.21 10.02
N THR A 43 -8.44 4.72 8.90
CA THR A 43 -9.14 3.94 7.87
C THR A 43 -8.32 3.87 6.59
N ALA A 44 -8.36 2.73 5.92
CA ALA A 44 -7.69 2.53 4.64
C ALA A 44 -8.71 2.20 3.57
N ASP A 45 -8.49 2.68 2.36
CA ASP A 45 -9.29 2.33 1.19
C ASP A 45 -8.39 2.06 -0.01
N VAL A 46 -8.75 1.02 -0.76
CA VAL A 46 -8.03 0.64 -1.98
C VAL A 46 -8.26 1.70 -3.05
N ALA A 47 -7.20 2.07 -3.78
CA ALA A 47 -7.33 2.94 -4.94
C ALA A 47 -8.29 2.30 -5.96
N ARG A 48 -9.25 3.07 -6.45
CA ARG A 48 -10.30 2.59 -7.34
C ARG A 48 -10.37 3.41 -8.62
N LEU A 49 -10.83 2.76 -9.66
CA LEU A 49 -11.23 3.43 -10.90
C LEU A 49 -12.61 4.08 -10.74
N GLY A 50 -13.03 4.85 -11.74
CA GLY A 50 -14.36 5.47 -11.76
C GLY A 50 -15.53 4.49 -11.66
N ASP A 51 -15.33 3.25 -12.11
CA ASP A 51 -16.30 2.16 -11.99
C ASP A 51 -16.23 1.41 -10.65
N ARG A 52 -15.44 1.92 -9.71
CA ARG A 52 -15.16 1.37 -8.37
C ARG A 52 -14.39 0.05 -8.34
N THR A 53 -13.89 -0.43 -9.45
CA THR A 53 -12.96 -1.57 -9.46
C THR A 53 -11.58 -1.16 -8.93
N PRO A 54 -10.80 -2.09 -8.33
CA PRO A 54 -9.46 -1.77 -7.87
C PRO A 54 -8.57 -1.24 -9.00
N ALA A 55 -7.90 -0.10 -8.76
CA ALA A 55 -7.02 0.51 -9.74
C ALA A 55 -5.64 -0.18 -9.75
N PRO A 56 -4.97 -0.22 -10.90
CA PRO A 56 -3.62 -0.78 -10.99
C PRO A 56 -2.54 0.15 -10.42
N CYS A 57 -2.87 1.39 -10.12
CA CYS A 57 -1.98 2.39 -9.56
C CYS A 57 -2.76 3.35 -8.66
N HIS A 58 -2.05 4.27 -8.02
CA HIS A 58 -2.68 5.28 -7.17
C HIS A 58 -3.44 6.30 -8.00
N LEU A 59 -4.76 6.30 -7.88
CA LEU A 59 -5.66 7.28 -8.52
C LEU A 59 -6.48 7.97 -7.44
N LEU A 60 -6.50 9.31 -7.47
CA LEU A 60 -7.27 10.10 -6.51
C LEU A 60 -8.75 10.14 -6.81
N ASP A 61 -9.15 9.84 -8.04
CA ASP A 61 -10.55 9.95 -8.48
C ASP A 61 -11.50 8.96 -7.78
N GLY A 62 -10.97 7.86 -7.28
CA GLY A 62 -11.75 6.83 -6.60
C GLY A 62 -11.73 6.91 -5.07
N VAL A 63 -11.15 7.97 -4.49
CA VAL A 63 -11.14 8.14 -3.03
C VAL A 63 -12.52 8.55 -2.52
N PRO A 64 -12.86 8.25 -1.24
CA PRO A 64 -14.09 8.73 -0.64
C PRO A 64 -14.22 10.25 -0.71
N ASP A 65 -15.43 10.74 -0.93
CA ASP A 65 -15.69 12.18 -1.04
C ASP A 65 -15.29 12.96 0.21
N ASP A 66 -15.40 12.33 1.37
CA ASP A 66 -14.99 12.91 2.66
C ASP A 66 -13.49 13.25 2.73
N TRP A 67 -12.67 12.62 1.88
CA TRP A 67 -11.24 12.83 1.84
C TRP A 67 -10.82 13.93 0.86
N VAL A 68 -11.74 14.32 -0.03
CA VAL A 68 -11.46 15.29 -1.10
C VAL A 68 -11.48 16.71 -0.55
N MET A 69 -10.42 17.47 -0.80
CA MET A 69 -10.37 18.90 -0.50
C MET A 69 -10.70 19.76 -1.70
N LYS A 70 -10.25 19.39 -2.88
CA LYS A 70 -10.40 20.20 -4.08
C LYS A 70 -10.63 19.33 -5.31
N ARG A 71 -11.60 19.75 -6.12
CA ARG A 71 -11.86 19.18 -7.46
C ARG A 71 -11.67 20.25 -8.52
N ASP A 72 -11.35 19.83 -9.74
CA ASP A 72 -11.34 20.73 -10.89
C ASP A 72 -12.76 20.96 -11.46
N ARG A 73 -12.84 21.72 -12.52
CA ARG A 73 -14.13 22.04 -13.17
C ARG A 73 -14.82 20.80 -13.78
N SER A 74 -14.07 19.76 -14.08
CA SER A 74 -14.60 18.49 -14.59
C SER A 74 -15.04 17.52 -13.50
N GLY A 75 -14.84 17.87 -12.23
CA GLY A 75 -15.13 17.01 -11.09
C GLY A 75 -13.98 16.07 -10.69
N LYS A 76 -12.84 16.19 -11.36
CA LYS A 76 -11.66 15.37 -11.05
C LYS A 76 -10.98 15.84 -9.77
N VAL A 77 -10.59 14.90 -8.90
CA VAL A 77 -9.92 15.22 -7.63
C VAL A 77 -8.52 15.77 -7.89
N ILE A 78 -8.26 16.97 -7.38
CA ILE A 78 -6.94 17.60 -7.44
C ILE A 78 -6.13 17.31 -6.17
N THR A 79 -6.75 17.47 -5.01
CA THR A 79 -6.09 17.38 -3.71
C THR A 79 -7.01 16.72 -2.69
N VAL A 80 -6.42 15.90 -1.83
CA VAL A 80 -7.10 15.29 -0.68
C VAL A 80 -6.57 15.85 0.63
N LYS A 81 -7.22 15.52 1.73
CA LYS A 81 -6.81 15.99 3.07
C LYS A 81 -5.35 15.65 3.38
N PRO A 82 -4.65 16.51 4.15
CA PRO A 82 -3.26 16.24 4.55
C PRO A 82 -3.08 14.96 5.35
N SER A 83 -4.13 14.48 6.02
CA SER A 83 -4.11 13.22 6.76
C SER A 83 -4.06 11.97 5.87
N ILE A 84 -4.28 12.12 4.57
CA ILE A 84 -4.31 11.01 3.63
C ILE A 84 -2.89 10.72 3.12
N VAL A 85 -2.47 9.48 3.25
CA VAL A 85 -1.17 9.01 2.74
C VAL A 85 -1.37 7.90 1.73
N ALA A 86 -0.52 7.88 0.70
CA ALA A 86 -0.51 6.82 -0.31
C ALA A 86 0.34 5.65 0.18
N GLY A 87 -0.16 4.46 -0.04
CA GLY A 87 0.53 3.23 0.29
C GLY A 87 -0.12 2.03 -0.39
N PHE A 88 -0.12 0.90 0.28
CA PHE A 88 -0.63 -0.35 -0.27
C PHE A 88 -1.40 -1.13 0.77
N ILE A 89 -2.36 -1.91 0.31
CA ILE A 89 -3.06 -2.91 1.13
C ILE A 89 -2.63 -4.29 0.66
N ARG A 90 -2.35 -5.15 1.64
CA ARG A 90 -2.10 -6.56 1.43
C ARG A 90 -2.72 -7.34 2.59
N ASN A 91 -3.54 -8.32 2.27
CA ASN A 91 -4.21 -9.16 3.27
C ASN A 91 -4.97 -8.35 4.34
N GLY A 92 -5.66 -7.29 3.90
CA GLY A 92 -6.46 -6.45 4.78
C GLY A 92 -5.69 -5.44 5.63
N ARG A 93 -4.37 -5.32 5.44
CA ARG A 93 -3.53 -4.38 6.16
C ARG A 93 -2.93 -3.32 5.25
N PHE A 94 -2.85 -2.11 5.77
CA PHE A 94 -2.19 -1.01 5.08
C PHE A 94 -0.69 -1.00 5.37
N TYR A 95 0.08 -0.72 4.33
CA TYR A 95 1.54 -0.57 4.37
C TYR A 95 1.91 0.73 3.66
N THR A 96 2.85 1.47 4.25
CA THR A 96 3.45 2.61 3.55
C THR A 96 4.31 2.13 2.38
N ARG A 97 4.66 3.03 1.46
CA ARG A 97 5.56 2.70 0.34
C ARG A 97 6.89 2.12 0.82
N GLU A 98 7.45 2.68 1.89
CA GLU A 98 8.69 2.20 2.48
C GLU A 98 8.56 0.80 3.08
N GLN A 99 7.46 0.54 3.77
CA GLN A 99 7.17 -0.79 4.33
C GLN A 99 6.99 -1.82 3.20
N ALA A 100 6.25 -1.49 2.16
CA ALA A 100 6.06 -2.35 1.00
C ALA A 100 7.38 -2.64 0.29
N LEU A 101 8.24 -1.64 0.15
CA LEU A 101 9.59 -1.78 -0.40
C LEU A 101 10.42 -2.80 0.40
N ARG A 102 10.45 -2.65 1.72
CA ARG A 102 11.20 -3.54 2.61
C ARG A 102 10.71 -4.97 2.54
N ILE A 103 9.40 -5.17 2.57
CA ILE A 103 8.77 -6.49 2.49
C ILE A 103 9.06 -7.14 1.14
N SER A 104 8.94 -6.40 0.04
CA SER A 104 9.22 -6.91 -1.29
C SER A 104 10.68 -7.34 -1.44
N ASN A 105 11.61 -6.56 -0.92
CA ASN A 105 13.03 -6.89 -0.94
C ASN A 105 13.32 -8.15 -0.12
N CYS A 106 12.71 -8.29 1.06
CA CYS A 106 12.86 -9.50 1.87
C CYS A 106 12.33 -10.73 1.16
N GLN A 107 11.23 -10.63 0.43
CA GLN A 107 10.67 -11.75 -0.33
C GLN A 107 11.54 -12.17 -1.50
N LEU A 108 12.16 -11.21 -2.18
CA LEU A 108 13.09 -11.51 -3.27
C LEU A 108 14.33 -12.26 -2.78
N GLN A 109 14.82 -11.93 -1.60
CA GLN A 109 15.95 -12.61 -0.99
C GLN A 109 15.63 -14.05 -0.58
N VAL A 110 14.43 -14.29 -0.07
CA VAL A 110 13.98 -15.64 0.35
C VAL A 110 13.80 -16.57 -0.87
N ARG A 111 13.45 -16.03 -2.02
CA ARG A 111 13.29 -16.84 -3.25
C ARG A 111 14.60 -17.26 -3.89
N ARG A 112 15.74 -16.72 -3.48
CA ARG A 112 17.05 -17.16 -3.96
C ARG A 112 17.47 -18.43 -3.23
N PRO A 113 17.76 -19.53 -3.95
CA PRO A 113 18.27 -20.75 -3.33
C PRO A 113 19.56 -20.46 -2.58
N GLY A 114 19.62 -20.83 -1.31
CA GLY A 114 20.78 -20.60 -0.47
C GLY A 114 20.86 -19.25 0.25
N ALA A 115 19.88 -18.38 0.08
CA ALA A 115 19.82 -17.15 0.86
C ALA A 115 19.41 -17.46 2.31
N ARG A 116 20.37 -17.39 3.22
CA ARG A 116 20.07 -17.36 4.65
C ARG A 116 19.23 -16.12 4.95
N LEU A 117 18.28 -16.23 5.89
CA LEU A 117 17.56 -15.09 6.45
C LEU A 117 18.59 -14.09 6.98
N THR A 118 18.91 -13.12 6.13
CA THR A 118 19.94 -12.14 6.38
C THR A 118 19.44 -11.03 7.31
N LYS A 119 20.34 -10.18 7.68
CA LYS A 119 20.20 -8.96 8.46
C LYS A 119 18.91 -8.18 8.20
N CYS A 120 18.40 -8.18 6.98
CA CYS A 120 17.13 -7.56 6.60
C CYS A 120 15.95 -8.11 7.41
N ALA A 121 15.99 -9.38 7.79
CA ALA A 121 14.95 -9.99 8.60
C ALA A 121 14.96 -9.47 10.05
N ARG A 122 16.11 -9.09 10.55
CA ARG A 122 16.27 -8.61 11.94
C ARG A 122 16.01 -7.10 12.07
N GLU A 123 16.46 -6.32 11.11
CA GLU A 123 16.45 -4.86 11.18
C GLU A 123 15.14 -4.24 10.67
N ALA A 124 14.46 -4.86 9.74
CA ALA A 124 13.26 -4.34 9.11
C ALA A 124 11.94 -4.83 9.74
N GLY A 125 11.99 -5.35 10.96
CA GLY A 125 10.79 -5.88 11.62
C GLY A 125 10.24 -7.15 10.96
N CYS A 126 11.09 -7.93 10.32
CA CYS A 126 10.70 -9.21 9.73
C CYS A 126 10.25 -10.25 10.78
N ARG A 127 10.57 -10.04 12.05
CA ARG A 127 9.94 -10.74 13.17
C ARG A 127 8.41 -10.59 13.10
N TRP A 128 7.97 -9.41 12.75
CA TRP A 128 6.58 -9.07 12.49
C TRP A 128 6.01 -9.82 11.26
N ARG A 129 6.83 -10.01 10.23
CA ARG A 129 6.46 -10.78 9.04
C ARG A 129 6.24 -12.27 9.33
N LEU A 130 7.10 -12.88 10.15
CA LEU A 130 6.92 -14.27 10.55
C LEU A 130 5.65 -14.46 11.36
N ASN A 131 5.37 -13.55 12.28
CA ASN A 131 4.14 -13.56 13.05
C ASN A 131 2.90 -13.33 12.17
N ASN A 132 3.00 -12.45 11.18
CA ASN A 132 1.92 -12.23 10.23
C ASN A 132 1.69 -13.42 9.30
N PHE A 133 2.75 -14.07 8.89
CA PHE A 133 2.63 -15.28 8.06
C PHE A 133 1.93 -16.41 8.84
N ALA A 134 2.28 -16.60 10.09
CA ALA A 134 1.61 -17.55 10.97
C ALA A 134 0.13 -17.15 11.23
N ALA A 135 -0.13 -15.86 11.44
CA ALA A 135 -1.48 -15.36 11.62
C ALA A 135 -2.33 -15.47 10.34
N LEU A 136 -1.72 -15.33 9.17
CA LEU A 136 -2.42 -15.48 7.88
C LEU A 136 -2.83 -16.94 7.62
N THR A 137 -2.00 -17.90 7.96
CA THR A 137 -2.36 -19.31 7.83
C THR A 137 -3.45 -19.71 8.81
N SER A 138 -3.42 -19.16 10.01
CA SER A 138 -4.51 -19.35 11.00
C SER A 138 -5.78 -18.62 10.60
N GLY A 139 -5.66 -17.41 10.07
CA GLY A 139 -6.79 -16.58 9.66
C GLY A 139 -7.54 -17.13 8.46
N ASN A 140 -6.84 -17.73 7.53
CA ASN A 140 -7.48 -18.36 6.37
C ASN A 140 -8.35 -19.56 6.78
N ASN A 141 -7.92 -20.30 7.78
CA ASN A 141 -8.73 -21.40 8.32
C ASN A 141 -9.97 -20.89 9.07
N GLN A 142 -9.86 -19.77 9.75
CA GLN A 142 -10.99 -19.17 10.44
C GLN A 142 -11.97 -18.48 9.49
N GLY A 143 -11.48 -17.81 8.48
CA GLY A 143 -12.32 -17.14 7.49
C GLY A 143 -13.17 -18.09 6.66
N SER A 144 -12.70 -19.30 6.45
CA SER A 144 -13.48 -20.33 5.74
C SER A 144 -14.57 -20.99 6.58
N LEU A 145 -14.52 -20.80 7.89
CA LEU A 145 -15.52 -21.36 8.82
C LEU A 145 -16.64 -20.37 9.16
N GLU A 146 -16.42 -19.08 8.97
CA GLU A 146 -17.39 -18.04 9.34
C GLU A 146 -18.23 -17.53 8.17
N VAL A 147 -17.93 -17.95 6.99
CA VAL A 147 -18.68 -17.61 5.78
C VAL A 147 -19.49 -18.83 5.33
#